data_bfdef57653032923c8cb333469822f97
#
_entry.id   bfdef57653032923c8cb333469822f97
#
_cell.length_a   1.000
_cell.length_b   1.000
_cell.length_c   1.000
_cell.angle_alpha   90.00
_cell.angle_beta   90.00
_cell.angle_gamma   90.00
#
_symmetry.space_group_name_H-M   'P 1'
#
loop_
_entity.id
_entity.type
_entity.pdbx_description
1 polymer ?
#
loop_
_entity_poly.entity_id
_entity_poly.type
_entity_poly.pdbx_seq_one_letter_code
_entity_poly.pdbx_strand_id
1 'polypeptide(L)'
;MQQVTVRVPASTSNLGPGFDCLGVALCIYNDVVVTRGARSRPQALVVEAADLFFHHTRRAPFSFSVSITDNIPSSRGLGSSVTVRLGVLLALNALTGNRVDRLSIFHLCAQLEGHPDNAAPAILGGFTVVRGQTVQRFDVSALLSFVLLIPDFKITTSGARRILPSQIMRVAAVKNCANACAITAAFASGNYRKLRGAFTDHLHQPYRLKLIPFLRRVIAAAEKAGALGAFLSGSGSTIAAVTLRSPKKVAAAMLRAAGSASAHTLITHADNRGARVLPFRNPQSAIRN
;
A
#
# COMPACT_ATOMS: atom_id res chain seq x y z
N MET A 1 -21.27 -7.90 23.47
CA MET A 1 -21.13 -7.57 22.03
C MET A 1 -19.89 -8.26 21.49
N GLN A 2 -19.99 -8.87 20.30
CA GLN A 2 -18.81 -9.45 19.64
C GLN A 2 -18.06 -8.33 18.92
N GLN A 3 -16.79 -8.17 19.22
CA GLN A 3 -15.91 -7.16 18.61
C GLN A 3 -14.66 -7.83 18.02
N VAL A 4 -14.26 -7.39 16.86
CA VAL A 4 -13.03 -7.85 16.17
C VAL A 4 -12.22 -6.63 15.76
N THR A 5 -10.93 -6.65 16.06
CA THR A 5 -9.95 -5.66 15.62
C THR A 5 -9.04 -6.29 14.58
N VAL A 6 -8.93 -5.65 13.43
CA VAL A 6 -8.03 -6.05 12.34
C VAL A 6 -6.97 -4.99 12.15
N ARG A 7 -5.71 -5.35 12.28
CA ARG A 7 -4.57 -4.50 11.91
C ARG A 7 -4.22 -4.72 10.47
N VAL A 8 -4.21 -3.65 9.67
CA VAL A 8 -3.90 -3.69 8.24
C VAL A 8 -2.72 -2.76 7.95
N PRO A 9 -1.64 -3.26 7.33
CA PRO A 9 -0.50 -2.41 6.97
C PRO A 9 -0.83 -1.50 5.79
N ALA A 10 -0.17 -0.34 5.73
CA ALA A 10 -0.06 0.46 4.52
C ALA A 10 0.65 -0.32 3.43
N SER A 11 0.54 0.15 2.20
CA SER A 11 1.28 -0.40 1.07
C SER A 11 1.83 0.71 0.17
N THR A 12 2.97 0.43 -0.45
CA THR A 12 3.48 1.19 -1.58
C THR A 12 3.40 0.30 -2.81
N SER A 13 2.88 0.81 -3.91
CA SER A 13 2.65 0.03 -5.12
C SER A 13 3.30 0.64 -6.34
N ASN A 14 3.29 -0.10 -7.43
CA ASN A 14 3.97 0.16 -8.70
C ASN A 14 5.50 0.05 -8.64
N LEU A 15 6.16 0.50 -7.60
CA LEU A 15 7.63 0.51 -7.46
C LEU A 15 8.33 1.03 -8.74
N GLY A 16 7.81 2.10 -9.32
CA GLY A 16 8.21 2.59 -10.64
C GLY A 16 7.64 1.72 -11.77
N PRO A 17 8.41 0.84 -12.41
CA PRO A 17 7.99 0.15 -13.64
C PRO A 17 6.97 -0.98 -13.45
N GLY A 18 6.62 -1.36 -12.22
CA GLY A 18 5.69 -2.45 -11.91
C GLY A 18 4.24 -2.01 -11.78
N PHE A 19 3.77 -1.16 -12.70
CA PHE A 19 2.42 -0.60 -12.69
C PHE A 19 1.35 -1.68 -12.61
N ASP A 20 0.46 -1.57 -11.61
CA ASP A 20 -0.64 -2.50 -11.29
C ASP A 20 -0.21 -3.95 -10.98
N CYS A 21 1.11 -4.22 -10.83
CA CYS A 21 1.63 -5.56 -10.58
C CYS A 21 2.42 -5.68 -9.28
N LEU A 22 3.25 -4.66 -8.94
CA LEU A 22 4.21 -4.75 -7.84
C LEU A 22 3.76 -3.95 -6.63
N GLY A 23 3.92 -4.52 -5.44
CA GLY A 23 3.63 -3.84 -4.20
C GLY A 23 4.46 -4.33 -3.01
N VAL A 24 4.58 -3.49 -1.98
CA VAL A 24 5.23 -3.83 -0.70
C VAL A 24 4.35 -3.33 0.44
N ALA A 25 4.11 -4.19 1.43
CA ALA A 25 3.49 -3.78 2.69
C ALA A 25 4.48 -3.04 3.58
N LEU A 26 4.01 -2.01 4.28
CA LEU A 26 4.83 -1.13 5.11
C LEU A 26 4.40 -1.19 6.58
N CYS A 27 5.36 -1.08 7.51
CA CYS A 27 5.10 -1.04 8.96
C CYS A 27 4.46 0.30 9.40
N ILE A 28 3.36 0.67 8.77
CA ILE A 28 2.45 1.76 9.13
C ILE A 28 1.06 1.13 9.10
N TYR A 29 0.23 1.30 10.13
CA TYR A 29 -0.98 0.49 10.27
C TYR A 29 -2.22 1.33 10.55
N ASN A 30 -3.35 0.91 9.96
CA ASN A 30 -4.67 1.20 10.49
C ASN A 30 -5.20 -0.01 11.25
N ASP A 31 -5.81 0.25 12.40
CA ASP A 31 -6.60 -0.73 13.13
C ASP A 31 -8.08 -0.47 12.82
N VAL A 32 -8.74 -1.47 12.26
CA VAL A 32 -10.17 -1.43 11.94
C VAL A 32 -10.91 -2.29 12.96
N VAL A 33 -11.77 -1.65 13.73
CA VAL A 33 -12.56 -2.30 14.77
C VAL A 33 -14.01 -2.43 14.30
N VAL A 34 -14.52 -3.65 14.23
CA VAL A 34 -15.91 -3.95 13.87
C VAL A 34 -16.64 -4.53 15.08
N THR A 35 -17.75 -3.90 15.46
CA THR A 35 -18.57 -4.32 16.60
C THR A 35 -19.95 -4.73 16.12
N ARG A 36 -20.31 -6.01 16.31
CA ARG A 36 -21.63 -6.56 15.94
C ARG A 36 -22.71 -6.06 16.87
N GLY A 37 -23.90 -5.77 16.32
CA GLY A 37 -25.09 -5.31 17.06
C GLY A 37 -25.10 -3.82 17.34
N ALA A 38 -24.01 -3.08 17.05
CA ALA A 38 -24.00 -1.63 17.16
C ALA A 38 -24.47 -0.99 15.84
N ARG A 39 -25.03 0.23 15.93
CA ARG A 39 -25.43 1.01 14.75
C ARG A 39 -24.53 2.23 14.61
N SER A 40 -24.01 2.46 13.43
CA SER A 40 -23.33 3.70 13.04
C SER A 40 -23.73 4.05 11.62
N ARG A 41 -23.47 5.30 11.21
CA ARG A 41 -23.57 5.69 9.79
C ARG A 41 -22.23 5.37 9.13
N PRO A 42 -22.11 4.25 8.42
CA PRO A 42 -20.81 3.82 7.88
C PRO A 42 -20.41 4.67 6.66
N GLN A 43 -19.11 4.80 6.44
CA GLN A 43 -18.54 5.39 5.23
C GLN A 43 -18.85 4.50 4.01
N ALA A 44 -18.90 5.08 2.80
CA ALA A 44 -19.20 4.35 1.57
C ALA A 44 -18.28 3.11 1.37
N LEU A 45 -16.97 3.24 1.62
CA LEU A 45 -16.01 2.13 1.53
C LEU A 45 -16.36 0.94 2.43
N VAL A 46 -16.94 1.21 3.60
CA VAL A 46 -17.37 0.18 4.56
C VAL A 46 -18.61 -0.53 4.04
N VAL A 47 -19.57 0.23 3.51
CA VAL A 47 -20.82 -0.32 2.93
C VAL A 47 -20.48 -1.22 1.75
N GLU A 48 -19.72 -0.72 0.79
CA GLU A 48 -19.29 -1.50 -0.39
C GLU A 48 -18.61 -2.82 0.00
N ALA A 49 -17.70 -2.78 0.97
CA ALA A 49 -16.98 -3.98 1.43
C ALA A 49 -17.92 -4.98 2.12
N ALA A 50 -18.86 -4.48 2.94
CA ALA A 50 -19.81 -5.34 3.64
C ALA A 50 -20.81 -5.98 2.67
N ASP A 51 -21.37 -5.21 1.75
CA ASP A 51 -22.33 -5.70 0.75
C ASP A 51 -21.71 -6.80 -0.10
N LEU A 52 -20.48 -6.57 -0.59
CA LEU A 52 -19.77 -7.58 -1.37
C LEU A 52 -19.47 -8.84 -0.54
N PHE A 53 -19.09 -8.69 0.75
CA PHE A 53 -18.84 -9.82 1.63
C PHE A 53 -20.11 -10.65 1.86
N PHE A 54 -21.23 -10.02 2.22
CA PHE A 54 -22.49 -10.74 2.47
C PHE A 54 -23.04 -11.38 1.20
N HIS A 55 -22.94 -10.71 0.05
CA HIS A 55 -23.30 -11.29 -1.25
C HIS A 55 -22.45 -12.54 -1.58
N HIS A 56 -21.12 -12.42 -1.47
CA HIS A 56 -20.18 -13.53 -1.76
C HIS A 56 -20.43 -14.73 -0.84
N THR A 57 -20.67 -14.49 0.44
CA THR A 57 -20.86 -15.54 1.44
C THR A 57 -22.29 -16.07 1.51
N ARG A 58 -23.24 -15.46 0.78
CA ARG A 58 -24.69 -15.75 0.83
C ARG A 58 -25.26 -15.74 2.25
N ARG A 59 -24.76 -14.84 3.09
CA ARG A 59 -25.22 -14.67 4.48
C ARG A 59 -26.13 -13.47 4.61
N ALA A 60 -27.10 -13.60 5.52
CA ALA A 60 -27.95 -12.48 5.90
C ALA A 60 -27.08 -11.37 6.57
N PRO A 61 -27.20 -10.12 6.12
CA PRO A 61 -26.53 -8.99 6.76
C PRO A 61 -26.98 -8.82 8.22
N PHE A 62 -26.10 -8.31 9.06
CA PHE A 62 -26.40 -7.92 10.43
C PHE A 62 -25.90 -6.50 10.73
N SER A 63 -26.47 -5.87 11.74
CA SER A 63 -26.04 -4.53 12.17
C SER A 63 -24.65 -4.57 12.78
N PHE A 64 -23.79 -3.63 12.41
CA PHE A 64 -22.45 -3.46 12.99
C PHE A 64 -22.03 -1.98 12.92
N SER A 65 -21.07 -1.62 13.74
CA SER A 65 -20.34 -0.34 13.66
C SER A 65 -18.89 -0.56 13.33
N VAL A 66 -18.26 0.47 12.75
CA VAL A 66 -16.83 0.45 12.42
C VAL A 66 -16.16 1.70 12.98
N SER A 67 -15.01 1.51 13.65
CA SER A 67 -14.07 2.59 13.96
C SER A 67 -12.70 2.27 13.40
N ILE A 68 -11.96 3.30 12.98
CA ILE A 68 -10.67 3.18 12.28
C ILE A 68 -9.70 4.16 12.92
N THR A 69 -8.48 3.69 13.22
CA THR A 69 -7.36 4.59 13.56
C THR A 69 -6.80 5.16 12.25
N ASP A 70 -6.90 6.46 12.04
CA ASP A 70 -6.50 7.10 10.77
C ASP A 70 -4.99 7.46 10.76
N ASN A 71 -4.13 6.43 10.88
CA ASN A 71 -2.66 6.60 10.87
C ASN A 71 -2.06 6.62 9.45
N ILE A 72 -2.84 6.20 8.43
CA ILE A 72 -2.39 6.14 7.05
C ILE A 72 -3.07 7.26 6.26
N PRO A 73 -2.33 8.28 5.81
CA PRO A 73 -2.92 9.44 5.14
C PRO A 73 -3.72 9.06 3.90
N SER A 74 -4.97 9.52 3.85
CA SER A 74 -5.88 9.22 2.73
C SER A 74 -5.46 9.93 1.45
N SER A 75 -5.60 9.24 0.28
CA SER A 75 -5.29 9.79 -1.05
C SER A 75 -3.85 10.29 -1.20
N ARG A 76 -2.89 9.56 -0.60
CA ARG A 76 -1.44 9.83 -0.67
C ARG A 76 -0.65 8.68 -1.32
N GLY A 77 -1.31 7.69 -1.92
CA GLY A 77 -0.63 6.55 -2.55
C GLY A 77 -0.04 5.55 -1.57
N LEU A 78 -0.62 5.43 -0.36
CA LEU A 78 -0.20 4.49 0.70
C LEU A 78 -1.25 3.40 1.00
N GLY A 79 -2.21 3.19 0.11
CA GLY A 79 -3.21 2.13 0.23
C GLY A 79 -4.24 2.33 1.35
N SER A 80 -4.57 3.58 1.74
CA SER A 80 -5.50 3.85 2.84
C SER A 80 -6.89 3.25 2.58
N SER A 81 -7.46 3.32 1.37
CA SER A 81 -8.75 2.70 1.02
C SER A 81 -8.72 1.18 1.20
N VAL A 82 -7.63 0.56 0.75
CA VAL A 82 -7.39 -0.88 0.92
C VAL A 82 -7.43 -1.28 2.39
N THR A 83 -6.83 -0.48 3.29
CA THR A 83 -6.81 -0.83 4.71
C THR A 83 -8.20 -0.84 5.33
N VAL A 84 -9.08 0.06 4.91
CA VAL A 84 -10.48 0.08 5.36
C VAL A 84 -11.22 -1.15 4.84
N ARG A 85 -11.18 -1.38 3.52
CA ARG A 85 -11.88 -2.49 2.86
C ARG A 85 -11.42 -3.85 3.40
N LEU A 86 -10.09 -4.09 3.45
CA LEU A 86 -9.55 -5.33 4.02
C LEU A 86 -9.88 -5.52 5.49
N GLY A 87 -9.80 -4.44 6.27
CA GLY A 87 -10.14 -4.48 7.69
C GLY A 87 -11.59 -4.93 7.91
N VAL A 88 -12.53 -4.37 7.14
CA VAL A 88 -13.95 -4.75 7.18
C VAL A 88 -14.16 -6.19 6.72
N LEU A 89 -13.61 -6.59 5.55
CA LEU A 89 -13.75 -7.94 5.01
C LEU A 89 -13.23 -9.00 6.00
N LEU A 90 -12.05 -8.80 6.56
CA LEU A 90 -11.44 -9.73 7.52
C LEU A 90 -12.20 -9.76 8.85
N ALA A 91 -12.68 -8.62 9.35
CA ALA A 91 -13.45 -8.57 10.59
C ALA A 91 -14.81 -9.25 10.43
N LEU A 92 -15.52 -9.03 9.34
CA LEU A 92 -16.78 -9.72 9.03
C LEU A 92 -16.54 -11.23 8.87
N ASN A 93 -15.46 -11.63 8.21
CA ASN A 93 -15.07 -13.04 8.11
C ASN A 93 -14.86 -13.67 9.50
N ALA A 94 -14.11 -13.01 10.39
CA ALA A 94 -13.90 -13.48 11.76
C ALA A 94 -15.20 -13.55 12.56
N LEU A 95 -16.08 -12.54 12.46
CA LEU A 95 -17.40 -12.51 13.11
C LEU A 95 -18.36 -13.59 12.60
N THR A 96 -18.11 -14.14 11.42
CA THR A 96 -18.93 -15.20 10.80
C THR A 96 -18.28 -16.57 10.78
N GLY A 97 -17.15 -16.75 11.50
CA GLY A 97 -16.49 -18.04 11.71
C GLY A 97 -15.39 -18.39 10.72
N ASN A 98 -14.73 -17.40 10.09
CA ASN A 98 -13.54 -17.54 9.22
C ASN A 98 -13.72 -18.55 8.07
N ARG A 99 -14.84 -18.44 7.34
CA ARG A 99 -15.19 -19.38 6.26
C ARG A 99 -14.62 -19.00 4.89
N VAL A 100 -14.13 -17.79 4.76
CA VAL A 100 -13.50 -17.28 3.53
C VAL A 100 -11.99 -17.29 3.73
N ASP A 101 -11.27 -17.93 2.83
CA ASP A 101 -9.81 -17.98 2.87
C ASP A 101 -9.17 -16.63 2.50
N ARG A 102 -7.87 -16.47 2.79
CA ARG A 102 -7.16 -15.21 2.58
C ARG A 102 -7.06 -14.79 1.13
N LEU A 103 -6.96 -15.74 0.20
CA LEU A 103 -6.86 -15.46 -1.22
C LEU A 103 -8.21 -14.96 -1.75
N SER A 104 -9.31 -15.56 -1.33
CA SER A 104 -10.66 -15.08 -1.65
C SER A 104 -10.90 -13.67 -1.09
N ILE A 105 -10.48 -13.37 0.14
CA ILE A 105 -10.55 -12.00 0.70
C ILE A 105 -9.71 -11.02 -0.13
N PHE A 106 -8.52 -11.42 -0.59
CA PHE A 106 -7.70 -10.62 -1.50
C PHE A 106 -8.47 -10.28 -2.78
N HIS A 107 -9.10 -11.27 -3.41
CA HIS A 107 -9.86 -11.06 -4.65
C HIS A 107 -11.05 -10.12 -4.45
N LEU A 108 -11.79 -10.26 -3.35
CA LEU A 108 -12.88 -9.33 -3.01
C LEU A 108 -12.36 -7.89 -2.86
N CYS A 109 -11.23 -7.71 -2.16
CA CYS A 109 -10.64 -6.39 -1.99
C CYS A 109 -10.13 -5.81 -3.32
N ALA A 110 -9.45 -6.62 -4.14
CA ALA A 110 -8.94 -6.21 -5.45
C ALA A 110 -10.08 -5.82 -6.40
N GLN A 111 -11.22 -6.52 -6.35
CA GLN A 111 -12.42 -6.18 -7.10
C GLN A 111 -12.95 -4.79 -6.71
N LEU A 112 -13.02 -4.48 -5.42
CA LEU A 112 -13.47 -3.18 -4.90
C LEU A 112 -12.52 -2.03 -5.27
N GLU A 113 -11.22 -2.30 -5.31
CA GLU A 113 -10.21 -1.29 -5.65
C GLU A 113 -10.07 -1.08 -7.17
N GLY A 114 -10.44 -2.07 -7.99
CA GLY A 114 -10.23 -2.10 -9.44
C GLY A 114 -8.78 -2.41 -9.85
N HIS A 115 -7.89 -2.64 -8.89
CA HIS A 115 -6.48 -3.02 -9.09
C HIS A 115 -5.92 -3.74 -7.86
N PRO A 116 -5.05 -4.75 -8.04
CA PRO A 116 -4.65 -5.66 -6.97
C PRO A 116 -3.38 -5.26 -6.21
N ASP A 117 -2.58 -4.35 -6.75
CA ASP A 117 -1.20 -4.05 -6.36
C ASP A 117 -1.02 -3.49 -4.94
N ASN A 118 -2.06 -2.87 -4.37
CA ASN A 118 -2.11 -2.46 -2.97
C ASN A 118 -2.76 -3.53 -2.08
N ALA A 119 -3.76 -4.25 -2.59
CA ALA A 119 -4.47 -5.27 -1.82
C ALA A 119 -3.58 -6.48 -1.50
N ALA A 120 -2.78 -6.94 -2.47
CA ALA A 120 -1.91 -8.10 -2.31
C ALA A 120 -0.89 -7.93 -1.17
N PRO A 121 -0.04 -6.88 -1.13
CA PRO A 121 0.88 -6.71 -0.03
C PRO A 121 0.17 -6.39 1.29
N ALA A 122 -0.94 -5.65 1.28
CA ALA A 122 -1.66 -5.35 2.51
C ALA A 122 -2.20 -6.61 3.20
N ILE A 123 -2.70 -7.60 2.45
CA ILE A 123 -3.21 -8.83 3.04
C ILE A 123 -2.11 -9.85 3.32
N LEU A 124 -1.13 -10.02 2.42
CA LEU A 124 -0.13 -11.10 2.51
C LEU A 124 1.17 -10.67 3.19
N GLY A 125 1.46 -9.36 3.26
CA GLY A 125 2.75 -8.85 3.68
C GLY A 125 3.84 -9.01 2.62
N GLY A 126 5.02 -8.44 2.90
CA GLY A 126 6.21 -8.56 2.07
C GLY A 126 6.13 -7.80 0.76
N PHE A 127 6.98 -8.19 -0.17
CA PHE A 127 6.93 -7.79 -1.57
C PHE A 127 6.04 -8.76 -2.34
N THR A 128 5.14 -8.23 -3.15
CA THR A 128 4.18 -9.04 -3.92
C THR A 128 4.24 -8.73 -5.41
N VAL A 129 4.11 -9.78 -6.21
CA VAL A 129 3.95 -9.71 -7.67
C VAL A 129 2.59 -10.31 -8.01
N VAL A 130 1.72 -9.53 -8.62
CA VAL A 130 0.38 -9.97 -9.01
C VAL A 130 0.32 -10.20 -10.51
N ARG A 131 -0.22 -11.35 -10.91
CA ARG A 131 -0.49 -11.72 -12.29
C ARG A 131 -1.89 -12.31 -12.40
N GLY A 132 -2.83 -11.52 -12.89
CA GLY A 132 -4.24 -11.93 -12.91
C GLY A 132 -4.75 -12.23 -11.50
N GLN A 133 -5.14 -13.47 -11.24
CA GLN A 133 -5.63 -13.92 -9.94
C GLN A 133 -4.56 -14.54 -9.04
N THR A 134 -3.32 -14.64 -9.52
CA THR A 134 -2.22 -15.26 -8.77
C THR A 134 -1.31 -14.21 -8.16
N VAL A 135 -0.81 -14.50 -6.96
CA VAL A 135 0.13 -13.64 -6.24
C VAL A 135 1.36 -14.45 -5.85
N GLN A 136 2.53 -13.94 -6.19
CA GLN A 136 3.80 -14.38 -5.62
C GLN A 136 4.20 -13.42 -4.53
N ARG A 137 4.67 -13.94 -3.40
CA ARG A 137 5.07 -13.16 -2.23
C ARG A 137 6.49 -13.51 -1.81
N PHE A 138 7.26 -12.50 -1.45
CA PHE A 138 8.63 -12.64 -0.98
C PHE A 138 8.81 -11.83 0.33
N ASP A 139 9.55 -12.39 1.28
CA ASP A 139 9.94 -11.66 2.48
C ASP A 139 10.94 -10.55 2.13
N VAL A 140 10.79 -9.41 2.79
CA VAL A 140 11.69 -8.28 2.63
C VAL A 140 12.58 -8.17 3.87
N SER A 141 13.89 -8.10 3.65
CA SER A 141 14.84 -7.95 4.75
C SER A 141 14.61 -6.67 5.54
N ALA A 142 14.71 -6.75 6.86
CA ALA A 142 14.68 -5.59 7.75
C ALA A 142 15.83 -4.59 7.51
N LEU A 143 16.87 -4.98 6.77
CA LEU A 143 17.95 -4.08 6.38
C LEU A 143 17.51 -3.08 5.30
N LEU A 144 16.46 -3.38 4.53
CA LEU A 144 15.93 -2.47 3.51
C LEU A 144 14.96 -1.47 4.16
N SER A 145 15.38 -0.22 4.24
CA SER A 145 14.54 0.87 4.72
C SER A 145 13.79 1.53 3.57
N PHE A 146 12.54 1.88 3.82
CA PHE A 146 11.70 2.71 2.97
C PHE A 146 11.64 4.13 3.56
N VAL A 147 11.99 5.11 2.75
CA VAL A 147 11.93 6.53 3.11
C VAL A 147 10.81 7.16 2.29
N LEU A 148 9.79 7.63 2.97
CA LEU A 148 8.61 8.23 2.37
C LEU A 148 8.69 9.76 2.51
N LEU A 149 8.54 10.48 1.42
CA LEU A 149 8.21 11.90 1.42
C LEU A 149 6.71 12.01 1.15
N ILE A 150 5.96 12.54 2.10
CA ILE A 150 4.49 12.61 2.08
C ILE A 150 4.09 14.09 1.97
N PRO A 151 3.72 14.56 0.77
CA PRO A 151 3.21 15.92 0.58
C PRO A 151 1.80 16.10 1.15
N ASP A 152 1.43 17.32 1.54
CA ASP A 152 0.14 17.59 2.18
C ASP A 152 -1.05 17.70 1.21
N PHE A 153 -0.84 17.56 -0.10
CA PHE A 153 -1.93 17.57 -1.08
C PHE A 153 -2.35 16.16 -1.50
N LYS A 154 -3.63 15.99 -1.82
CA LYS A 154 -4.24 14.72 -2.23
C LYS A 154 -4.22 14.53 -3.74
N ILE A 155 -4.01 13.29 -4.18
CA ILE A 155 -4.20 12.87 -5.57
C ILE A 155 -5.18 11.69 -5.58
N THR A 156 -6.29 11.84 -6.29
CA THR A 156 -7.23 10.74 -6.45
C THR A 156 -6.70 9.72 -7.46
N THR A 157 -6.94 8.44 -7.20
CA THR A 157 -6.51 7.36 -8.12
C THR A 157 -7.13 7.51 -9.51
N SER A 158 -8.42 7.88 -9.58
CA SER A 158 -9.11 8.14 -10.84
C SER A 158 -8.49 9.31 -11.62
N GLY A 159 -8.13 10.40 -10.93
CA GLY A 159 -7.43 11.55 -11.55
C GLY A 159 -6.06 11.17 -12.10
N ALA A 160 -5.27 10.41 -11.32
CA ALA A 160 -3.95 9.94 -11.72
C ALA A 160 -3.98 8.90 -12.85
N ARG A 161 -5.09 8.19 -13.04
CA ARG A 161 -5.27 7.24 -14.16
C ARG A 161 -5.70 7.94 -15.46
N ARG A 162 -6.57 8.94 -15.38
CA ARG A 162 -7.08 9.66 -16.57
C ARG A 162 -6.01 10.35 -17.43
N ILE A 163 -4.87 10.68 -16.83
CA ILE A 163 -3.77 11.33 -17.55
C ILE A 163 -2.81 10.35 -18.24
N LEU A 164 -3.01 9.05 -18.05
CA LEU A 164 -2.18 8.03 -18.68
C LEU A 164 -2.58 7.85 -20.15
N PRO A 165 -1.60 7.66 -21.06
CA PRO A 165 -1.91 7.38 -22.46
C PRO A 165 -2.49 5.97 -22.61
N SER A 166 -3.31 5.78 -23.63
CA SER A 166 -3.82 4.45 -24.01
C SER A 166 -2.78 3.56 -24.68
N GLN A 167 -1.71 4.15 -25.20
CA GLN A 167 -0.64 3.45 -25.91
C GLN A 167 0.74 4.02 -25.52
N ILE A 168 1.76 3.16 -25.53
CA ILE A 168 3.16 3.53 -25.34
C ILE A 168 4.02 2.94 -26.46
N MET A 169 5.16 3.56 -26.73
CA MET A 169 6.12 3.04 -27.70
C MET A 169 6.68 1.69 -27.28
N ARG A 170 6.88 0.76 -28.21
CA ARG A 170 7.45 -0.56 -27.96
C ARG A 170 8.78 -0.49 -27.18
N VAL A 171 9.67 0.45 -27.53
CA VAL A 171 10.95 0.64 -26.83
C VAL A 171 10.74 0.99 -25.35
N ALA A 172 9.77 1.85 -25.06
CA ALA A 172 9.41 2.21 -23.68
C ALA A 172 8.85 1.00 -22.92
N ALA A 173 7.98 0.20 -23.55
CA ALA A 173 7.44 -1.03 -22.98
C ALA A 173 8.52 -2.04 -22.64
N VAL A 174 9.48 -2.28 -23.56
CA VAL A 174 10.62 -3.21 -23.33
C VAL A 174 11.47 -2.74 -22.15
N LYS A 175 11.84 -1.45 -22.09
CA LYS A 175 12.60 -0.89 -20.96
C LYS A 175 11.86 -1.04 -19.65
N ASN A 176 10.56 -0.76 -19.64
CA ASN A 176 9.72 -0.88 -18.44
C ASN A 176 9.66 -2.33 -17.95
N CYS A 177 9.45 -3.28 -18.87
CA CYS A 177 9.43 -4.71 -18.58
C CYS A 177 10.76 -5.18 -17.98
N ALA A 178 11.90 -4.79 -18.60
CA ALA A 178 13.23 -5.14 -18.11
C ALA A 178 13.48 -4.63 -16.68
N ASN A 179 13.06 -3.39 -16.38
CA ASN A 179 13.20 -2.80 -15.05
C ASN A 179 12.29 -3.51 -14.02
N ALA A 180 11.04 -3.82 -14.37
CA ALA A 180 10.13 -4.58 -13.49
C ALA A 180 10.68 -5.98 -13.18
N CYS A 181 11.22 -6.68 -14.18
CA CYS A 181 11.91 -7.97 -13.99
C CYS A 181 13.14 -7.84 -13.08
N ALA A 182 13.95 -6.79 -13.24
CA ALA A 182 15.12 -6.54 -12.40
C ALA A 182 14.73 -6.30 -10.93
N ILE A 183 13.66 -5.51 -10.67
CA ILE A 183 13.12 -5.31 -9.33
C ILE A 183 12.65 -6.65 -8.74
N THR A 184 11.86 -7.41 -9.48
CA THR A 184 11.36 -8.72 -9.04
C THR A 184 12.49 -9.68 -8.69
N ALA A 185 13.50 -9.78 -9.55
CA ALA A 185 14.67 -10.63 -9.32
C ALA A 185 15.49 -10.18 -8.09
N ALA A 186 15.61 -8.86 -7.85
CA ALA A 186 16.32 -8.33 -6.70
C ALA A 186 15.60 -8.64 -5.37
N PHE A 187 14.28 -8.52 -5.34
CA PHE A 187 13.49 -8.89 -4.15
C PHE A 187 13.46 -10.41 -3.94
N ALA A 188 13.26 -11.19 -5.00
CA ALA A 188 13.21 -12.65 -4.91
C ALA A 188 14.53 -13.26 -4.42
N SER A 189 15.68 -12.69 -4.83
CA SER A 189 17.00 -13.15 -4.41
C SER A 189 17.53 -12.51 -3.12
N GLY A 190 16.82 -11.50 -2.58
CA GLY A 190 17.32 -10.70 -1.45
C GLY A 190 18.53 -9.82 -1.78
N ASN A 191 18.93 -9.76 -3.05
CA ASN A 191 20.08 -8.94 -3.48
C ASN A 191 19.65 -7.51 -3.83
N TYR A 192 19.32 -6.73 -2.81
CA TYR A 192 18.80 -5.37 -2.96
C TYR A 192 19.78 -4.39 -3.63
N ARG A 193 21.10 -4.67 -3.71
CA ARG A 193 22.03 -3.82 -4.45
C ARG A 193 21.71 -3.78 -5.95
N LYS A 194 21.06 -4.82 -6.48
CA LYS A 194 20.57 -4.92 -7.86
C LYS A 194 19.38 -4.02 -8.17
N LEU A 195 18.75 -3.41 -7.14
CA LEU A 195 17.70 -2.42 -7.33
C LEU A 195 18.20 -1.10 -7.94
N ARG A 196 19.50 -0.81 -7.88
CA ARG A 196 20.06 0.44 -8.39
C ARG A 196 19.80 0.59 -9.88
N GLY A 197 19.15 1.70 -10.27
CA GLY A 197 18.79 2.02 -11.65
C GLY A 197 17.51 1.33 -12.17
N ALA A 198 16.93 0.38 -11.41
CA ALA A 198 15.75 -0.37 -11.87
C ALA A 198 14.40 0.36 -11.68
N PHE A 199 14.35 1.49 -10.96
CA PHE A 199 13.09 2.21 -10.67
C PHE A 199 12.66 3.18 -11.77
N THR A 200 13.40 3.26 -12.88
CA THR A 200 13.02 4.08 -14.04
C THR A 200 11.76 3.49 -14.67
N ASP A 201 10.72 4.33 -14.77
CA ASP A 201 9.42 3.97 -15.31
C ASP A 201 9.10 4.77 -16.58
N HIS A 202 8.45 4.11 -17.53
CA HIS A 202 8.02 4.65 -18.80
C HIS A 202 6.50 4.59 -19.00
N LEU A 203 5.75 4.03 -18.01
CA LEU A 203 4.32 3.77 -18.10
C LEU A 203 3.47 4.87 -17.45
N HIS A 204 3.82 5.31 -16.24
CA HIS A 204 2.95 6.20 -15.49
C HIS A 204 3.62 7.43 -14.90
N GLN A 205 4.84 7.31 -14.32
CA GLN A 205 5.51 8.44 -13.68
C GLN A 205 5.79 9.62 -14.62
N PRO A 206 6.20 9.42 -15.90
CA PRO A 206 6.43 10.53 -16.80
C PRO A 206 5.18 11.42 -17.00
N TYR A 207 4.01 10.83 -17.01
CA TYR A 207 2.75 11.56 -17.21
C TYR A 207 2.28 12.20 -15.90
N ARG A 208 2.50 11.56 -14.76
CA ARG A 208 2.14 12.04 -13.40
C ARG A 208 3.02 13.19 -12.90
N LEU A 209 4.12 13.51 -13.59
CA LEU A 209 4.94 14.70 -13.30
C LEU A 209 4.12 16.00 -13.29
N LYS A 210 3.07 16.09 -14.12
CA LYS A 210 2.16 17.25 -14.15
C LYS A 210 1.42 17.46 -12.82
N LEU A 211 1.22 16.37 -12.04
CA LEU A 211 0.55 16.41 -10.75
C LEU A 211 1.52 16.64 -9.59
N ILE A 212 2.81 16.32 -9.78
CA ILE A 212 3.86 16.42 -8.75
C ILE A 212 5.11 17.03 -9.40
N PRO A 213 5.16 18.36 -9.58
CA PRO A 213 6.26 19.01 -10.34
C PRO A 213 7.67 18.77 -9.78
N PHE A 214 7.78 18.50 -8.49
CA PHE A 214 9.07 18.23 -7.82
C PHE A 214 9.48 16.75 -7.84
N LEU A 215 8.70 15.83 -8.42
CA LEU A 215 8.94 14.38 -8.40
C LEU A 215 10.36 14.03 -8.89
N ARG A 216 10.76 14.51 -10.07
CA ARG A 216 12.10 14.23 -10.63
C ARG A 216 13.22 14.72 -9.73
N ARG A 217 13.07 15.94 -9.19
CA ARG A 217 14.07 16.56 -8.32
C ARG A 217 14.23 15.78 -7.02
N VAL A 218 13.13 15.30 -6.43
CA VAL A 218 13.16 14.48 -5.21
C VAL A 218 13.77 13.12 -5.46
N ILE A 219 13.42 12.44 -6.57
CA ILE A 219 14.04 11.15 -6.96
C ILE A 219 15.56 11.30 -7.09
N ALA A 220 16.02 12.28 -7.88
CA ALA A 220 17.45 12.53 -8.08
C ALA A 220 18.18 12.85 -6.76
N ALA A 221 17.57 13.62 -5.87
CA ALA A 221 18.14 13.96 -4.58
C ALA A 221 18.25 12.74 -3.66
N ALA A 222 17.25 11.84 -3.66
CA ALA A 222 17.28 10.61 -2.90
C ALA A 222 18.43 9.70 -3.37
N GLU A 223 18.58 9.50 -4.67
CA GLU A 223 19.64 8.67 -5.27
C GLU A 223 21.03 9.26 -5.00
N LYS A 224 21.21 10.58 -5.15
CA LYS A 224 22.47 11.27 -4.80
C LYS A 224 22.80 11.15 -3.32
N ALA A 225 21.79 11.06 -2.44
CA ALA A 225 21.98 10.86 -1.00
C ALA A 225 22.30 9.41 -0.62
N GLY A 226 22.25 8.45 -1.58
CA GLY A 226 22.62 7.04 -1.39
C GLY A 226 21.45 6.07 -1.42
N ALA A 227 20.25 6.49 -1.82
CA ALA A 227 19.17 5.55 -2.10
C ALA A 227 19.55 4.61 -3.26
N LEU A 228 19.02 3.40 -3.22
CA LEU A 228 19.14 2.44 -4.32
C LEU A 228 18.26 2.85 -5.50
N GLY A 229 17.20 3.61 -5.21
CA GLY A 229 16.31 4.24 -6.15
C GLY A 229 15.14 4.86 -5.42
N ALA A 230 14.36 5.65 -6.16
CA ALA A 230 13.15 6.29 -5.65
C ALA A 230 12.07 6.31 -6.74
N PHE A 231 10.81 6.35 -6.32
CA PHE A 231 9.66 6.22 -7.21
C PHE A 231 8.41 6.84 -6.60
N LEU A 232 7.41 7.06 -7.43
CA LEU A 232 6.09 7.50 -6.99
C LEU A 232 5.32 6.33 -6.38
N SER A 233 4.90 6.43 -5.14
CA SER A 233 4.10 5.42 -4.44
C SER A 233 2.66 5.43 -4.95
N GLY A 234 2.22 4.34 -5.55
CA GLY A 234 0.88 4.20 -6.11
C GLY A 234 0.50 5.33 -7.07
N SER A 235 -0.62 5.98 -6.83
CA SER A 235 -1.05 7.17 -7.58
C SER A 235 -0.36 8.47 -7.14
N GLY A 236 0.37 8.45 -6.03
CA GLY A 236 0.91 9.64 -5.36
C GLY A 236 -0.09 10.19 -4.31
N SER A 237 0.26 11.25 -3.66
CA SER A 237 1.38 12.20 -3.81
C SER A 237 2.71 11.73 -3.19
N THR A 238 2.73 10.67 -2.39
CA THR A 238 3.93 10.15 -1.71
C THR A 238 4.99 9.70 -2.71
N ILE A 239 6.24 10.10 -2.44
CA ILE A 239 7.43 9.61 -3.13
C ILE A 239 8.18 8.70 -2.17
N ALA A 240 8.43 7.46 -2.58
CA ALA A 240 9.15 6.47 -1.80
C ALA A 240 10.57 6.31 -2.34
N ALA A 241 11.53 6.15 -1.43
CA ALA A 241 12.91 5.76 -1.75
C ALA A 241 13.28 4.51 -0.95
N VAL A 242 14.14 3.68 -1.49
CA VAL A 242 14.65 2.47 -0.82
C VAL A 242 16.15 2.59 -0.59
N THR A 243 16.61 2.20 0.60
CA THR A 243 18.02 2.29 0.96
C THR A 243 18.44 1.21 1.96
N LEU A 244 19.70 0.76 1.86
CA LEU A 244 20.33 -0.13 2.84
C LEU A 244 21.11 0.64 3.92
N ARG A 245 21.37 1.93 3.72
CA ARG A 245 22.22 2.74 4.58
C ARG A 245 21.70 4.18 4.66
N SER A 246 21.93 4.82 5.81
CA SER A 246 21.70 6.26 6.01
C SER A 246 20.30 6.76 5.61
N PRO A 247 19.18 6.12 6.04
CA PRO A 247 17.84 6.54 5.65
C PRO A 247 17.52 7.98 6.09
N LYS A 248 18.07 8.47 7.22
CA LYS A 248 17.93 9.87 7.67
C LYS A 248 18.54 10.86 6.68
N LYS A 249 19.71 10.53 6.07
CA LYS A 249 20.35 11.38 5.05
C LYS A 249 19.49 11.45 3.79
N VAL A 250 18.92 10.32 3.37
CA VAL A 250 17.99 10.26 2.23
C VAL A 250 16.75 11.09 2.52
N ALA A 251 16.12 10.93 3.69
CA ALA A 251 14.94 11.68 4.10
C ALA A 251 15.19 13.21 4.06
N ALA A 252 16.29 13.67 4.64
CA ALA A 252 16.67 15.07 4.64
C ALA A 252 16.91 15.61 3.21
N ALA A 253 17.50 14.81 2.31
CA ALA A 253 17.73 15.20 0.92
C ALA A 253 16.39 15.29 0.15
N MET A 254 15.49 14.33 0.34
CA MET A 254 14.16 14.36 -0.28
C MET A 254 13.35 15.58 0.18
N LEU A 255 13.36 15.86 1.49
CA LEU A 255 12.62 17.00 2.05
C LEU A 255 13.14 18.33 1.49
N ARG A 256 14.46 18.55 1.48
CA ARG A 256 15.05 19.75 0.85
C ARG A 256 14.70 19.87 -0.63
N ALA A 257 14.69 18.76 -1.35
CA ALA A 257 14.36 18.76 -2.77
C ALA A 257 12.87 18.99 -3.07
N ALA A 258 11.98 18.78 -2.11
CA ALA A 258 10.57 19.17 -2.23
C ALA A 258 10.40 20.72 -2.29
N GLY A 259 11.36 21.47 -1.76
CA GLY A 259 11.35 22.94 -1.81
C GLY A 259 10.28 23.52 -0.89
N SER A 260 9.47 24.45 -1.42
CA SER A 260 8.37 25.10 -0.69
C SER A 260 7.11 24.23 -0.53
N ALA A 261 7.11 23.01 -1.06
CA ALA A 261 5.97 22.12 -0.90
C ALA A 261 5.86 21.67 0.57
N SER A 262 4.68 21.88 1.17
CA SER A 262 4.39 21.34 2.50
C SER A 262 4.42 19.81 2.43
N ALA A 263 5.36 19.20 3.17
CA ALA A 263 5.58 17.77 3.18
C ALA A 263 6.35 17.36 4.44
N HIS A 264 6.20 16.10 4.83
CA HIS A 264 7.00 15.50 5.89
C HIS A 264 7.63 14.19 5.42
N THR A 265 8.62 13.70 6.16
CA THR A 265 9.26 12.42 5.85
C THR A 265 9.01 11.40 6.94
N LEU A 266 8.83 10.14 6.52
CA LEU A 266 8.69 8.99 7.40
C LEU A 266 9.66 7.89 6.95
N ILE A 267 10.39 7.31 7.90
CA ILE A 267 11.25 6.14 7.65
C ILE A 267 10.54 4.91 8.20
N THR A 268 10.40 3.89 7.39
CA THR A 268 9.72 2.65 7.76
C THR A 268 10.40 1.43 7.13
N HIS A 269 9.90 0.24 7.40
CA HIS A 269 10.36 -1.03 6.85
C HIS A 269 9.17 -1.79 6.27
N ALA A 270 9.44 -2.89 5.56
CA ALA A 270 8.38 -3.75 5.07
C ALA A 270 7.74 -4.53 6.23
N ASP A 271 6.42 -4.68 6.17
CA ASP A 271 5.67 -5.63 7.01
C ASP A 271 5.58 -6.96 6.28
N ASN A 272 6.22 -8.01 6.81
CA ASN A 272 6.18 -9.34 6.21
C ASN A 272 4.97 -10.19 6.67
N ARG A 273 4.09 -9.67 7.51
CA ARG A 273 2.96 -10.40 8.09
C ARG A 273 1.64 -10.15 7.38
N GLY A 274 1.46 -8.94 6.85
CA GLY A 274 0.20 -8.51 6.27
C GLY A 274 -0.91 -8.27 7.30
N ALA A 275 -2.13 -8.14 6.80
CA ALA A 275 -3.31 -7.91 7.64
C ALA A 275 -3.56 -9.08 8.59
N ARG A 276 -3.95 -8.79 9.84
CA ARG A 276 -4.18 -9.79 10.88
C ARG A 276 -5.24 -9.35 11.88
N VAL A 277 -6.03 -10.31 12.33
CA VAL A 277 -6.93 -10.13 13.48
C VAL A 277 -6.08 -10.04 14.73
N LEU A 278 -6.30 -9.01 15.54
CA LEU A 278 -5.62 -8.84 16.81
C LEU A 278 -6.38 -9.63 17.91
N PRO A 279 -5.66 -10.21 18.89
CA PRO A 279 -6.33 -10.80 20.04
C PRO A 279 -7.13 -9.73 20.77
N PHE A 280 -8.30 -10.14 21.30
CA PHE A 280 -9.14 -9.26 22.10
C PHE A 280 -8.37 -8.82 23.36
N ARG A 281 -8.05 -7.53 23.47
CA ARG A 281 -7.51 -6.95 24.71
C ARG A 281 -8.69 -6.52 25.57
N ASN A 282 -8.90 -7.18 26.68
CA ASN A 282 -9.86 -6.71 27.69
C ASN A 282 -9.32 -5.37 28.26
N PRO A 283 -10.05 -4.26 28.16
CA PRO A 283 -9.59 -2.97 28.69
C PRO A 283 -9.25 -2.98 30.18
N GLN A 284 -9.79 -3.94 30.95
CA GLN A 284 -9.57 -4.06 32.40
C GLN A 284 -8.20 -4.66 32.78
N SER A 285 -7.40 -5.18 31.83
CA SER A 285 -6.06 -5.68 32.14
C SER A 285 -4.95 -4.62 32.15
N ALA A 286 -5.26 -3.37 31.77
CA ALA A 286 -4.29 -2.26 31.76
C ALA A 286 -4.24 -1.45 33.07
N ILE A 287 -4.99 -1.83 34.10
CA ILE A 287 -5.04 -1.12 35.40
C ILE A 287 -4.34 -1.93 36.52
N ARG A 288 -3.51 -2.86 36.17
CA ARG A 288 -2.65 -3.53 37.17
C ARG A 288 -1.20 -3.54 36.65
N ASN A 289 -0.50 -2.43 36.88
CA ASN A 289 0.91 -2.39 37.32
C ASN A 289 1.26 -0.93 37.65
#